data_a2e08153f599c5c1c01b91bb92b3819f
#
_entry.id   a2e08153f599c5c1c01b91bb92b3819f
#
_cell.length_a   1.000
_cell.length_b   1.000
_cell.length_c   1.000
_cell.angle_alpha   90.00
_cell.angle_beta   90.00
_cell.angle_gamma   90.00
#
_symmetry.space_group_name_H-M   'P 1'
#
loop_
_entity.id
_entity.type
_entity.pdbx_description
1 polymer ?
#
loop_
_entity_poly.entity_id
_entity_poly.type
_entity_poly.pdbx_seq_one_letter_code
_entity_poly.pdbx_strand_id
1 'polypeptide(L)'
;MRNLISSIAKVFQGLKRRINGNKSEIYRQIPIQWKSILRHRVQFYNRLDADRKKDFEDRIQYFLSSVRFIGIKTQVTDIDRILVAAGAVITLFGFRKWHFSNLQEILIHPADFIIPGTDKKVRGLVGYGAMEGRMMLSRKALIEGFYNDSDGKNVAIHEFIHILDKEDGKVDGVLSDIMNEMNISPWMHLIHQKMSEIEQGRSGIRKYGAANEIEFLSVVSELFFENPDKMEKEHPELFKALDAIFNPSKEV
;
A
#
# COMPACT_ATOMS: atom_id res chain seq x y z
N MET A 1 26.35 4.49 -1.27
CA MET A 1 25.43 4.19 -0.14
C MET A 1 25.58 5.10 1.08
N ARG A 2 26.76 5.25 1.72
CA ARG A 2 26.95 6.13 2.92
C ARG A 2 26.56 7.61 2.69
N ASN A 3 26.85 8.20 1.54
CA ASN A 3 26.51 9.59 1.22
C ASN A 3 25.00 9.83 1.02
N LEU A 4 24.27 8.84 0.52
CA LEU A 4 22.82 8.90 0.32
C LEU A 4 22.10 8.95 1.67
N ILE A 5 22.47 8.07 2.60
CA ILE A 5 21.92 8.01 3.98
C ILE A 5 22.16 9.32 4.72
N SER A 6 23.35 9.93 4.57
CA SER A 6 23.72 11.21 5.19
C SER A 6 22.89 12.39 4.65
N SER A 7 22.65 12.45 3.33
CA SER A 7 21.83 13.51 2.70
C SER A 7 20.36 13.41 3.09
N ILE A 8 19.82 12.21 3.12
CA ILE A 8 18.45 11.92 3.57
C ILE A 8 18.31 12.30 5.05
N ALA A 9 19.24 11.92 5.92
CA ALA A 9 19.22 12.24 7.34
C ALA A 9 19.28 13.76 7.61
N LYS A 10 20.05 14.54 6.85
CA LYS A 10 20.14 16.01 6.98
C LYS A 10 18.84 16.73 6.61
N VAL A 11 18.16 16.30 5.56
CA VAL A 11 16.85 16.85 5.18
C VAL A 11 15.83 16.63 6.31
N PHE A 12 15.86 15.47 6.98
CA PHE A 12 14.92 15.14 8.05
C PHE A 12 15.29 15.73 9.42
N GLN A 13 16.57 16.00 9.72
CA GLN A 13 16.93 16.77 10.93
C GLN A 13 16.39 18.21 10.89
N GLY A 14 16.34 18.82 9.70
CA GLY A 14 15.69 20.12 9.51
C GLY A 14 14.17 20.10 9.72
N LEU A 15 13.52 18.99 9.41
CA LEU A 15 12.06 18.78 9.57
C LEU A 15 11.66 18.54 11.05
N LYS A 16 12.50 17.90 11.88
CA LYS A 16 12.23 17.67 13.31
C LYS A 16 11.96 18.96 14.10
N ARG A 17 12.45 20.11 13.65
CA ARG A 17 12.26 21.41 14.33
C ARG A 17 10.92 22.11 14.04
N ARG A 18 10.10 21.62 13.10
CA ARG A 18 8.85 22.28 12.68
C ARG A 18 7.56 21.52 12.95
N ILE A 19 7.61 20.38 13.63
CA ILE A 19 6.44 19.48 13.71
C ILE A 19 5.86 19.48 15.12
N ASN A 20 4.89 20.36 15.38
CA ASN A 20 3.81 20.10 16.33
C ASN A 20 2.68 19.38 15.56
N GLY A 21 2.84 18.07 15.39
CA GLY A 21 1.77 17.22 14.84
C GLY A 21 0.73 16.96 15.92
N ASN A 22 -0.49 17.45 15.74
CA ASN A 22 -1.63 17.04 16.55
C ASN A 22 -1.74 15.52 16.53
N LYS A 23 -1.77 14.89 17.72
CA LYS A 23 -2.27 13.52 17.86
C LYS A 23 -3.68 13.51 17.28
N SER A 24 -3.96 12.58 16.37
CA SER A 24 -5.28 12.40 15.79
C SER A 24 -6.32 12.23 16.92
N GLU A 25 -7.37 13.04 16.90
CA GLU A 25 -8.53 12.82 17.77
C GLU A 25 -9.13 11.45 17.45
N ILE A 26 -9.29 10.62 18.49
CA ILE A 26 -9.97 9.32 18.36
C ILE A 26 -11.48 9.64 18.27
N TYR A 27 -12.02 9.60 17.07
CA TYR A 27 -13.46 9.77 16.86
C TYR A 27 -14.20 8.50 17.32
N ARG A 28 -15.29 8.65 18.09
CA ARG A 28 -16.18 7.51 18.44
C ARG A 28 -16.86 6.90 17.23
N GLN A 29 -17.06 7.67 16.17
CA GLN A 29 -17.59 7.24 14.88
C GLN A 29 -16.90 8.03 13.77
N ILE A 30 -16.71 7.38 12.62
CA ILE A 30 -16.13 8.04 11.46
C ILE A 30 -17.01 9.23 11.01
N PRO A 31 -16.45 10.44 10.82
CA PRO A 31 -17.20 11.61 10.38
C PRO A 31 -17.95 11.38 9.07
N ILE A 32 -19.13 11.97 8.91
CA ILE A 32 -19.96 11.77 7.72
C ILE A 32 -19.27 12.19 6.43
N GLN A 33 -18.46 13.24 6.46
CA GLN A 33 -17.65 13.69 5.32
C GLN A 33 -16.61 12.64 4.90
N TRP A 34 -16.05 11.89 5.84
CA TRP A 34 -15.11 10.82 5.55
C TRP A 34 -15.81 9.60 4.93
N LYS A 35 -17.02 9.26 5.40
CA LYS A 35 -17.87 8.23 4.75
C LYS A 35 -18.21 8.64 3.31
N SER A 36 -18.43 9.93 3.07
CA SER A 36 -18.64 10.44 1.72
C SER A 36 -17.43 10.19 0.82
N ILE A 37 -16.21 10.46 1.30
CA ILE A 37 -14.98 10.18 0.55
C ILE A 37 -14.87 8.68 0.22
N LEU A 38 -15.10 7.80 1.21
CA LEU A 38 -15.08 6.35 1.00
C LEU A 38 -16.07 5.91 -0.09
N ARG A 39 -17.32 6.38 -0.02
CA ARG A 39 -18.37 6.03 -1.00
C ARG A 39 -18.05 6.50 -2.41
N HIS A 40 -17.46 7.68 -2.57
CA HIS A 40 -17.20 8.26 -3.88
C HIS A 40 -15.88 7.86 -4.49
N ARG A 41 -14.92 7.34 -3.70
CA ARG A 41 -13.54 7.13 -4.15
C ARG A 41 -13.02 5.70 -3.94
N VAL A 42 -13.63 4.90 -3.07
CA VAL A 42 -13.08 3.59 -2.71
C VAL A 42 -14.04 2.49 -3.14
N GLN A 43 -13.83 1.96 -4.34
CA GLN A 43 -14.69 0.91 -4.92
C GLN A 43 -14.69 -0.36 -4.07
N PHE A 44 -13.55 -0.73 -3.49
CA PHE A 44 -13.47 -1.85 -2.56
C PHE A 44 -14.48 -1.69 -1.41
N TYR A 45 -14.56 -0.52 -0.78
CA TYR A 45 -15.54 -0.22 0.26
C TYR A 45 -16.99 -0.37 -0.24
N ASN A 46 -17.27 0.03 -1.48
CA ASN A 46 -18.62 -0.03 -2.05
C ASN A 46 -19.11 -1.48 -2.24
N ARG A 47 -18.20 -2.44 -2.51
CA ARG A 47 -18.52 -3.88 -2.68
C ARG A 47 -18.84 -4.58 -1.35
N LEU A 48 -18.52 -3.98 -0.20
CA LEU A 48 -18.75 -4.56 1.12
C LEU A 48 -20.25 -4.48 1.51
N ASP A 49 -20.73 -5.47 2.25
CA ASP A 49 -22.00 -5.41 2.96
C ASP A 49 -21.97 -4.42 4.15
N ALA A 50 -23.07 -4.26 4.86
CA ALA A 50 -23.19 -3.27 5.93
C ALA A 50 -22.24 -3.54 7.10
N ASP A 51 -22.10 -4.79 7.53
CA ASP A 51 -21.27 -5.17 8.67
C ASP A 51 -19.79 -5.03 8.34
N ARG A 52 -19.38 -5.47 7.16
CA ARG A 52 -18.01 -5.30 6.66
C ARG A 52 -17.66 -3.84 6.39
N LYS A 53 -18.63 -3.00 5.97
CA LYS A 53 -18.41 -1.55 5.89
C LYS A 53 -18.11 -0.94 7.25
N LYS A 54 -18.82 -1.37 8.28
CA LYS A 54 -18.56 -0.91 9.64
C LYS A 54 -17.17 -1.33 10.13
N ASP A 55 -16.78 -2.60 9.92
CA ASP A 55 -15.43 -3.07 10.24
C ASP A 55 -14.35 -2.27 9.49
N PHE A 56 -14.56 -2.00 8.19
CA PHE A 56 -13.67 -1.17 7.39
C PHE A 56 -13.52 0.26 7.98
N GLU A 57 -14.64 0.88 8.37
CA GLU A 57 -14.66 2.21 9.00
C GLU A 57 -13.92 2.22 10.34
N ASP A 58 -14.11 1.20 11.17
CA ASP A 58 -13.45 1.06 12.47
C ASP A 58 -11.92 0.89 12.28
N ARG A 59 -11.49 0.12 11.29
CA ARG A 59 -10.08 -0.05 10.92
C ARG A 59 -9.46 1.24 10.37
N ILE A 60 -10.18 2.02 9.57
CA ILE A 60 -9.75 3.37 9.14
C ILE A 60 -9.43 4.24 10.35
N GLN A 61 -10.33 4.30 11.32
CA GLN A 61 -10.12 5.12 12.52
C GLN A 61 -8.91 4.68 13.32
N TYR A 62 -8.75 3.37 13.51
CA TYR A 62 -7.59 2.83 14.21
C TYR A 62 -6.31 3.20 13.48
N PHE A 63 -6.21 2.96 12.18
CA PHE A 63 -5.04 3.32 11.39
C PHE A 63 -4.68 4.80 11.53
N LEU A 64 -5.68 5.69 11.39
CA LEU A 64 -5.47 7.13 11.53
C LEU A 64 -5.00 7.53 12.94
N SER A 65 -5.34 6.77 13.97
CA SER A 65 -4.87 7.00 15.34
C SER A 65 -3.43 6.50 15.57
N SER A 66 -2.96 5.54 14.76
CA SER A 66 -1.65 4.90 14.93
C SER A 66 -0.52 5.60 14.17
N VAL A 67 -0.81 6.40 13.14
CA VAL A 67 0.19 7.05 12.29
C VAL A 67 0.08 8.57 12.31
N ARG A 68 1.19 9.24 12.07
CA ARG A 68 1.26 10.70 11.93
C ARG A 68 1.37 11.09 10.46
N PHE A 69 0.54 12.04 10.02
CA PHE A 69 0.59 12.61 8.68
C PHE A 69 1.35 13.92 8.64
N ILE A 70 2.26 14.07 7.70
CA ILE A 70 3.11 15.25 7.51
C ILE A 70 3.03 15.69 6.04
N GLY A 71 2.67 16.96 5.82
CA GLY A 71 2.69 17.54 4.48
C GLY A 71 4.08 18.09 4.13
N ILE A 72 4.64 17.70 3.00
CA ILE A 72 5.90 18.22 2.47
C ILE A 72 5.58 19.29 1.42
N LYS A 73 5.79 20.56 1.80
CA LYS A 73 5.42 21.73 0.99
C LYS A 73 3.91 21.78 0.62
N THR A 74 3.07 21.16 1.43
CA THR A 74 1.62 21.15 1.27
C THR A 74 0.95 20.93 2.63
N GLN A 75 -0.35 21.20 2.75
CA GLN A 75 -1.16 20.83 3.91
C GLN A 75 -1.79 19.46 3.67
N VAL A 76 -1.84 18.62 4.69
CA VAL A 76 -2.54 17.33 4.64
C VAL A 76 -4.05 17.57 4.73
N THR A 77 -4.81 16.98 3.81
CA THR A 77 -6.27 17.07 3.76
C THR A 77 -6.93 15.78 4.26
N ASP A 78 -8.23 15.81 4.51
CA ASP A 78 -9.01 14.61 4.85
C ASP A 78 -9.00 13.58 3.71
N ILE A 79 -8.97 14.04 2.45
CA ILE A 79 -8.85 13.14 1.28
C ILE A 79 -7.54 12.36 1.37
N ASP A 80 -6.41 13.02 1.65
CA ASP A 80 -5.13 12.33 1.80
C ASP A 80 -5.19 11.26 2.90
N ARG A 81 -5.72 11.64 4.08
CA ARG A 81 -5.81 10.73 5.24
C ARG A 81 -6.67 9.51 4.94
N ILE A 82 -7.85 9.73 4.38
CA ILE A 82 -8.83 8.66 4.12
C ILE A 82 -8.38 7.74 3.00
N LEU A 83 -7.80 8.25 1.92
CA LEU A 83 -7.32 7.41 0.82
C LEU A 83 -6.09 6.58 1.22
N VAL A 84 -5.15 7.16 1.98
CA VAL A 84 -4.02 6.39 2.52
C VAL A 84 -4.51 5.31 3.48
N ALA A 85 -5.40 5.66 4.42
CA ALA A 85 -5.98 4.69 5.35
C ALA A 85 -6.78 3.60 4.63
N ALA A 86 -7.48 3.94 3.55
CA ALA A 86 -8.17 2.95 2.72
C ALA A 86 -7.20 1.96 2.09
N GLY A 87 -6.07 2.41 1.53
CA GLY A 87 -5.01 1.53 1.02
C GLY A 87 -4.49 0.57 2.08
N ALA A 88 -4.20 1.07 3.28
CA ALA A 88 -3.78 0.27 4.42
C ALA A 88 -4.81 -0.80 4.81
N VAL A 89 -6.08 -0.40 4.93
CA VAL A 89 -7.15 -1.32 5.35
C VAL A 89 -7.44 -2.35 4.27
N ILE A 90 -7.44 -1.98 2.99
CA ILE A 90 -7.65 -2.91 1.86
C ILE A 90 -6.65 -4.06 1.91
N THR A 91 -5.36 -3.77 2.05
CA THR A 91 -4.30 -4.78 2.02
C THR A 91 -4.35 -5.76 3.20
N LEU A 92 -4.97 -5.38 4.32
CA LEU A 92 -5.08 -6.22 5.51
C LEU A 92 -6.53 -6.65 5.82
N PHE A 93 -7.49 -6.41 4.93
CA PHE A 93 -8.90 -6.58 5.26
C PHE A 93 -9.31 -8.03 5.52
N GLY A 94 -8.65 -9.00 4.91
CA GLY A 94 -8.88 -10.42 5.13
C GLY A 94 -8.30 -10.98 6.44
N PHE A 95 -7.47 -10.21 7.15
CA PHE A 95 -6.78 -10.68 8.34
C PHE A 95 -7.49 -10.26 9.63
N ARG A 96 -7.43 -11.13 10.66
CA ARG A 96 -7.97 -10.82 12.00
C ARG A 96 -7.08 -9.84 12.77
N LYS A 97 -5.75 -10.00 12.65
CA LYS A 97 -4.76 -9.07 13.18
C LYS A 97 -4.30 -8.16 12.04
N TRP A 98 -4.51 -6.87 12.18
CA TRP A 98 -4.33 -5.93 11.11
C TRP A 98 -3.76 -4.61 11.67
N HIS A 99 -2.47 -4.49 11.73
CA HIS A 99 -1.78 -3.23 12.01
C HIS A 99 -0.37 -3.31 11.43
N PHE A 100 0.10 -2.20 10.95
CA PHE A 100 1.48 -2.04 10.50
C PHE A 100 2.32 -1.62 11.71
N SER A 101 3.02 -2.56 12.33
CA SER A 101 3.76 -2.35 13.58
C SER A 101 4.90 -1.34 13.44
N ASN A 102 5.50 -1.29 12.27
CA ASN A 102 6.69 -0.49 11.98
C ASN A 102 6.40 0.83 11.26
N LEU A 103 5.14 1.18 10.97
CA LEU A 103 4.77 2.42 10.30
C LEU A 103 4.38 3.51 11.31
N GLN A 104 5.10 4.63 11.31
CA GLN A 104 4.90 5.74 12.25
C GLN A 104 4.48 7.04 11.56
N GLU A 105 5.00 7.32 10.36
CA GLU A 105 4.81 8.58 9.68
C GLU A 105 4.49 8.39 8.19
N ILE A 106 3.48 9.14 7.73
CA ILE A 106 3.10 9.26 6.32
C ILE A 106 3.41 10.66 5.85
N LEU A 107 4.29 10.79 4.87
CA LEU A 107 4.69 12.07 4.28
C LEU A 107 3.98 12.27 2.94
N ILE A 108 3.20 13.34 2.83
CA ILE A 108 2.43 13.65 1.60
C ILE A 108 3.16 14.75 0.82
N HIS A 109 3.57 14.42 -0.40
CA HIS A 109 4.06 15.36 -1.41
C HIS A 109 2.91 15.82 -2.31
N PRO A 110 2.90 17.06 -2.82
CA PRO A 110 1.82 17.55 -3.70
C PRO A 110 1.75 16.80 -5.03
N ALA A 111 2.90 16.35 -5.54
CA ALA A 111 3.07 15.61 -6.80
C ALA A 111 4.23 14.61 -6.67
N ASP A 112 4.54 13.91 -7.74
CA ASP A 112 5.69 13.00 -7.81
C ASP A 112 6.98 13.74 -7.41
N PHE A 113 7.84 13.05 -6.68
CA PHE A 113 9.01 13.66 -6.05
C PHE A 113 10.29 12.92 -6.39
N ILE A 114 11.42 13.62 -6.25
CA ILE A 114 12.74 13.04 -6.47
C ILE A 114 13.26 12.50 -5.13
N ILE A 115 13.76 11.26 -5.14
CA ILE A 115 14.41 10.68 -3.96
C ILE A 115 15.67 11.50 -3.64
N PRO A 116 15.81 12.03 -2.40
CA PRO A 116 16.96 12.85 -2.03
C PRO A 116 18.29 12.16 -2.31
N GLY A 117 19.18 12.86 -3.05
CA GLY A 117 20.49 12.34 -3.43
C GLY A 117 20.50 11.45 -4.67
N THR A 118 19.40 11.40 -5.40
CA THR A 118 19.28 10.71 -6.69
C THR A 118 18.52 11.57 -7.70
N ASP A 119 18.53 11.17 -8.99
CA ASP A 119 17.68 11.76 -10.03
C ASP A 119 16.37 10.96 -10.24
N LYS A 120 16.14 9.93 -9.42
CA LYS A 120 14.98 9.03 -9.57
C LYS A 120 13.72 9.72 -9.07
N LYS A 121 12.78 9.93 -9.98
CA LYS A 121 11.43 10.42 -9.71
C LYS A 121 10.51 9.25 -9.36
N VAL A 122 9.76 9.37 -8.26
CA VAL A 122 8.87 8.32 -7.74
C VAL A 122 7.51 8.87 -7.36
N ARG A 123 6.54 7.98 -7.27
CA ARG A 123 5.15 8.26 -6.86
C ARG A 123 4.91 7.92 -5.40
N GLY A 124 5.62 6.93 -4.89
CA GLY A 124 5.62 6.48 -3.50
C GLY A 124 7.01 5.97 -3.11
N LEU A 125 7.23 5.78 -1.83
CA LEU A 125 8.47 5.23 -1.29
C LEU A 125 8.27 4.77 0.15
N VAL A 126 8.57 3.52 0.43
CA VAL A 126 8.74 3.00 1.80
C VAL A 126 10.17 3.25 2.26
N GLY A 127 10.33 3.79 3.46
CA GLY A 127 11.65 4.13 3.98
C GLY A 127 12.45 2.93 4.49
N TYR A 128 13.77 3.02 4.37
CA TYR A 128 14.75 2.05 4.87
C TYR A 128 15.82 2.77 5.70
N GLY A 129 16.40 2.07 6.66
CA GLY A 129 17.48 2.60 7.48
C GLY A 129 17.09 3.89 8.23
N ALA A 130 17.72 5.03 7.92
CA ALA A 130 17.39 6.31 8.54
C ALA A 130 15.95 6.81 8.28
N MET A 131 15.25 6.21 7.31
CA MET A 131 13.86 6.48 6.95
C MET A 131 12.89 5.41 7.44
N GLU A 132 13.36 4.46 8.24
CA GLU A 132 12.55 3.39 8.81
C GLU A 132 11.30 3.95 9.50
N GLY A 133 10.19 3.25 9.37
CA GLY A 133 8.91 3.67 9.94
C GLY A 133 8.20 4.79 9.18
N ARG A 134 8.66 5.14 7.97
CA ARG A 134 8.08 6.21 7.15
C ARG A 134 7.68 5.71 5.76
N MET A 135 6.57 6.26 5.28
CA MET A 135 6.13 6.14 3.90
C MET A 135 5.98 7.53 3.30
N MET A 136 6.42 7.73 2.07
CA MET A 136 6.20 8.96 1.30
C MET A 136 5.28 8.69 0.12
N LEU A 137 4.30 9.57 -0.11
CA LEU A 137 3.32 9.43 -1.19
C LEU A 137 3.12 10.74 -1.95
N SER A 138 3.02 10.64 -3.26
CA SER A 138 2.52 11.69 -4.15
C SER A 138 1.00 11.79 -3.99
N ARG A 139 0.48 12.94 -3.56
CA ARG A 139 -0.98 13.21 -3.54
C ARG A 139 -1.60 13.01 -4.91
N LYS A 140 -0.92 13.50 -5.95
CA LYS A 140 -1.40 13.33 -7.33
C LYS A 140 -1.60 11.85 -7.64
N ALA A 141 -0.59 11.03 -7.39
CA ALA A 141 -0.64 9.59 -7.62
C ALA A 141 -1.67 8.87 -6.74
N LEU A 142 -1.81 9.30 -5.48
CA LEU A 142 -2.80 8.76 -4.54
C LEU A 142 -4.23 9.01 -5.04
N ILE A 143 -4.54 10.23 -5.47
CA ILE A 143 -5.87 10.57 -5.98
C ILE A 143 -6.14 9.86 -7.32
N GLU A 144 -5.16 9.81 -8.23
CA GLU A 144 -5.27 9.10 -9.50
C GLU A 144 -5.59 7.61 -9.31
N GLY A 145 -4.89 6.93 -8.37
CA GLY A 145 -5.09 5.51 -8.11
C GLY A 145 -6.51 5.19 -7.63
N PHE A 146 -7.10 6.01 -6.78
CA PHE A 146 -8.49 5.82 -6.35
C PHE A 146 -9.54 6.41 -7.29
N TYR A 147 -9.14 7.20 -8.28
CA TYR A 147 -10.05 7.69 -9.32
C TYR A 147 -10.22 6.68 -10.45
N ASN A 148 -9.13 6.02 -10.85
CA ASN A 148 -9.09 4.97 -11.88
C ASN A 148 -9.02 3.59 -11.20
N ASP A 149 -10.07 3.20 -10.53
CA ASP A 149 -10.16 2.03 -9.65
C ASP A 149 -10.18 0.66 -10.37
N SER A 150 -9.88 0.64 -11.66
CA SER A 150 -9.90 -0.57 -12.49
C SER A 150 -8.66 -0.74 -13.38
N ASP A 151 -7.71 0.20 -13.34
CA ASP A 151 -6.49 0.14 -14.18
C ASP A 151 -5.33 -0.62 -13.53
N GLY A 152 -5.48 -1.07 -12.30
CA GLY A 152 -4.47 -1.81 -11.54
C GLY A 152 -3.30 -0.94 -11.13
N LYS A 153 -3.51 0.36 -10.80
CA LYS A 153 -2.46 1.30 -10.43
C LYS A 153 -2.83 2.13 -9.21
N ASN A 154 -2.58 1.62 -8.05
CA ASN A 154 -2.85 2.30 -6.80
C ASN A 154 -1.60 2.41 -5.94
N VAL A 155 -1.01 3.61 -5.89
CA VAL A 155 0.24 3.84 -5.15
C VAL A 155 0.11 3.53 -3.66
N ALA A 156 -1.06 3.73 -3.04
CA ALA A 156 -1.24 3.40 -1.64
C ALA A 156 -1.19 1.89 -1.41
N ILE A 157 -1.93 1.10 -2.19
CA ILE A 157 -1.88 -0.36 -2.14
C ILE A 157 -0.45 -0.84 -2.39
N HIS A 158 0.21 -0.33 -3.44
CA HIS A 158 1.58 -0.65 -3.80
C HIS A 158 2.56 -0.50 -2.64
N GLU A 159 2.59 0.66 -2.01
CA GLU A 159 3.51 0.95 -0.90
C GLU A 159 3.15 0.17 0.37
N PHE A 160 1.87 -0.11 0.63
CA PHE A 160 1.49 -0.95 1.76
C PHE A 160 1.89 -2.41 1.57
N ILE A 161 1.88 -2.93 0.34
CA ILE A 161 2.42 -4.26 0.03
C ILE A 161 3.93 -4.31 0.30
N HIS A 162 4.69 -3.27 -0.05
CA HIS A 162 6.11 -3.20 0.30
C HIS A 162 6.35 -3.20 1.83
N ILE A 163 5.46 -2.59 2.62
CA ILE A 163 5.56 -2.65 4.08
C ILE A 163 5.30 -4.08 4.57
N LEU A 164 4.29 -4.77 4.02
CA LEU A 164 3.98 -6.16 4.38
C LEU A 164 5.12 -7.12 4.02
N ASP A 165 5.70 -6.97 2.82
CA ASP A 165 6.85 -7.76 2.37
C ASP A 165 8.08 -7.58 3.27
N LYS A 166 8.17 -6.45 3.97
CA LYS A 166 9.27 -6.10 4.87
C LYS A 166 9.04 -6.54 6.31
N GLU A 167 7.84 -6.93 6.72
CA GLU A 167 7.49 -7.22 8.11
C GLU A 167 8.34 -8.36 8.70
N ASP A 168 8.67 -9.41 7.95
CA ASP A 168 9.52 -10.54 8.35
C ASP A 168 11.03 -10.24 8.31
N GLY A 169 11.42 -9.01 7.96
CA GLY A 169 12.81 -8.56 7.83
C GLY A 169 13.48 -8.93 6.52
N LYS A 170 12.79 -9.59 5.60
CA LYS A 170 13.21 -9.84 4.23
C LYS A 170 12.53 -8.86 3.29
N VAL A 171 12.95 -8.79 2.06
CA VAL A 171 12.36 -7.98 1.00
C VAL A 171 12.55 -8.80 -0.28
N ASP A 172 11.70 -9.80 -0.45
CA ASP A 172 11.89 -10.87 -1.45
C ASP A 172 10.61 -11.24 -2.23
N GLY A 173 9.51 -10.50 -2.03
CA GLY A 173 8.23 -10.77 -2.68
C GLY A 173 7.44 -11.92 -2.05
N VAL A 174 7.79 -12.29 -0.79
CA VAL A 174 7.16 -13.37 -0.03
C VAL A 174 6.66 -12.84 1.30
N LEU A 175 5.37 -12.91 1.54
CA LEU A 175 4.76 -12.49 2.81
C LEU A 175 4.85 -13.64 3.84
N SER A 176 6.08 -13.96 4.31
CA SER A 176 6.35 -15.15 5.14
C SER A 176 5.56 -15.18 6.45
N ASP A 177 5.25 -14.02 7.04
CA ASP A 177 4.45 -13.93 8.26
C ASP A 177 2.95 -14.24 8.05
N ILE A 178 2.52 -14.27 6.78
CA ILE A 178 1.13 -14.42 6.37
C ILE A 178 0.91 -15.74 5.64
N MET A 179 1.88 -16.16 4.82
CA MET A 179 1.81 -17.35 3.99
C MET A 179 2.14 -18.61 4.78
N ASN A 180 1.43 -19.70 4.50
CA ASN A 180 1.85 -21.03 4.98
C ASN A 180 3.16 -21.41 4.27
N GLU A 181 4.15 -21.94 5.01
CA GLU A 181 5.46 -22.38 4.48
C GLU A 181 5.35 -23.30 3.25
N MET A 182 4.33 -24.17 3.22
CA MET A 182 4.10 -25.06 2.07
C MET A 182 3.72 -24.32 0.78
N ASN A 183 3.25 -23.09 0.88
CA ASN A 183 2.83 -22.28 -0.27
C ASN A 183 3.94 -21.36 -0.79
N ILE A 184 5.05 -21.22 -0.08
CA ILE A 184 6.14 -20.30 -0.47
C ILE A 184 6.81 -20.77 -1.77
N SER A 185 7.21 -22.04 -1.86
CA SER A 185 7.87 -22.54 -3.08
C SER A 185 6.96 -22.52 -4.33
N PRO A 186 5.69 -22.95 -4.26
CA PRO A 186 4.74 -22.76 -5.36
C PRO A 186 4.54 -21.28 -5.76
N TRP A 187 4.48 -20.39 -4.78
CA TRP A 187 4.35 -18.95 -5.01
C TRP A 187 5.56 -18.39 -5.78
N MET A 188 6.78 -18.67 -5.32
CA MET A 188 8.00 -18.24 -5.99
C MET A 188 8.11 -18.76 -7.42
N HIS A 189 7.71 -20.01 -7.65
CA HIS A 189 7.67 -20.57 -9.01
C HIS A 189 6.68 -19.81 -9.90
N LEU A 190 5.51 -19.50 -9.38
CA LEU A 190 4.47 -18.72 -10.09
C LEU A 190 4.95 -17.30 -10.39
N ILE A 191 5.62 -16.63 -9.45
CA ILE A 191 6.25 -15.30 -9.67
C ILE A 191 7.18 -15.35 -10.89
N HIS A 192 8.17 -16.24 -10.88
CA HIS A 192 9.17 -16.31 -11.95
C HIS A 192 8.55 -16.64 -13.31
N GLN A 193 7.57 -17.56 -13.34
CA GLN A 193 6.82 -17.85 -14.55
C GLN A 193 6.11 -16.60 -15.09
N LYS A 194 5.36 -15.89 -14.24
CA LYS A 194 4.58 -14.72 -14.65
C LYS A 194 5.46 -13.53 -15.02
N MET A 195 6.58 -13.31 -14.33
CA MET A 195 7.57 -12.31 -14.71
C MET A 195 8.13 -12.58 -16.11
N SER A 196 8.46 -13.83 -16.43
CA SER A 196 8.91 -14.21 -17.77
C SER A 196 7.82 -13.98 -18.84
N GLU A 197 6.54 -14.25 -18.53
CA GLU A 197 5.42 -13.93 -19.43
C GLU A 197 5.29 -12.42 -19.69
N ILE A 198 5.50 -11.59 -18.65
CA ILE A 198 5.50 -10.11 -18.77
C ILE A 198 6.65 -9.63 -19.66
N GLU A 199 7.87 -10.11 -19.44
CA GLU A 199 9.06 -9.75 -20.23
C GLU A 199 8.89 -10.10 -21.71
N GLN A 200 8.24 -11.22 -22.00
CA GLN A 200 7.94 -11.68 -23.36
C GLN A 200 6.73 -10.98 -24.00
N GLY A 201 6.08 -10.04 -23.28
CA GLY A 201 4.89 -9.33 -23.77
C GLY A 201 3.65 -10.21 -23.91
N ARG A 202 3.61 -11.38 -23.25
CA ARG A 202 2.49 -12.35 -23.28
C ARG A 202 1.52 -12.20 -22.11
N SER A 203 1.71 -11.21 -21.26
CA SER A 203 0.88 -10.93 -20.10
C SER A 203 0.24 -9.54 -20.21
N GLY A 204 -1.02 -9.41 -19.75
CA GLY A 204 -1.69 -8.13 -19.58
C GLY A 204 -1.23 -7.32 -18.35
N ILE A 205 -0.36 -7.91 -17.52
CA ILE A 205 0.23 -7.25 -16.35
C ILE A 205 1.26 -6.21 -16.80
N ARG A 206 1.33 -5.08 -16.06
CA ARG A 206 2.29 -4.00 -16.37
C ARG A 206 3.75 -4.48 -16.38
N LYS A 207 4.55 -3.97 -17.31
CA LYS A 207 5.99 -4.29 -17.41
C LYS A 207 6.76 -4.06 -16.11
N TYR A 208 6.33 -3.11 -15.29
CA TYR A 208 6.95 -2.81 -14.00
C TYR A 208 6.91 -4.01 -13.04
N GLY A 209 5.92 -4.90 -13.15
CA GLY A 209 5.86 -6.16 -12.41
C GLY A 209 6.95 -7.18 -12.78
N ALA A 210 7.73 -6.95 -13.83
CA ALA A 210 8.89 -7.80 -14.17
C ALA A 210 10.23 -7.20 -13.69
N ALA A 211 10.23 -6.12 -12.92
CA ALA A 211 11.46 -5.48 -12.46
C ALA A 211 12.21 -6.33 -11.39
N ASN A 212 11.47 -6.92 -10.48
CA ASN A 212 11.90 -7.89 -9.48
C ASN A 212 10.66 -8.48 -8.77
N GLU A 213 10.85 -9.46 -7.89
CA GLU A 213 9.81 -10.19 -7.19
C GLU A 213 8.94 -9.28 -6.29
N ILE A 214 9.55 -8.29 -5.68
CA ILE A 214 8.91 -7.34 -4.77
C ILE A 214 7.94 -6.43 -5.54
N GLU A 215 8.40 -5.89 -6.67
CA GLU A 215 7.57 -5.07 -7.56
C GLU A 215 6.47 -5.92 -8.23
N PHE A 216 6.78 -7.19 -8.53
CA PHE A 216 5.78 -8.13 -9.01
C PHE A 216 4.64 -8.27 -8.00
N LEU A 217 4.95 -8.62 -6.75
CA LEU A 217 3.95 -8.77 -5.69
C LEU A 217 3.08 -7.49 -5.55
N SER A 218 3.71 -6.30 -5.54
CA SER A 218 2.98 -5.04 -5.41
C SER A 218 2.05 -4.80 -6.60
N VAL A 219 2.54 -4.99 -7.84
CA VAL A 219 1.77 -4.78 -9.07
C VAL A 219 0.58 -5.74 -9.18
N VAL A 220 0.77 -7.02 -8.85
CA VAL A 220 -0.33 -7.99 -8.94
C VAL A 220 -1.34 -7.80 -7.81
N SER A 221 -0.91 -7.34 -6.64
CA SER A 221 -1.81 -6.99 -5.53
C SER A 221 -2.67 -5.77 -5.86
N GLU A 222 -2.11 -4.74 -6.51
CA GLU A 222 -2.92 -3.63 -7.02
C GLU A 222 -4.06 -4.13 -7.91
N LEU A 223 -3.75 -4.98 -8.90
CA LEU A 223 -4.75 -5.54 -9.82
C LEU A 223 -5.78 -6.42 -9.09
N PHE A 224 -5.33 -7.25 -8.13
CA PHE A 224 -6.18 -8.12 -7.33
C PHE A 224 -7.23 -7.34 -6.53
N PHE A 225 -6.83 -6.26 -5.86
CA PHE A 225 -7.75 -5.47 -5.06
C PHE A 225 -8.64 -4.54 -5.87
N GLU A 226 -8.16 -4.00 -6.96
CA GLU A 226 -8.92 -3.05 -7.80
C GLU A 226 -9.85 -3.76 -8.77
N ASN A 227 -9.36 -4.77 -9.47
CA ASN A 227 -10.13 -5.45 -10.52
C ASN A 227 -10.04 -6.98 -10.41
N PRO A 228 -10.61 -7.57 -9.32
CA PRO A 228 -10.56 -9.02 -9.08
C PRO A 228 -11.16 -9.83 -10.21
N ASP A 229 -12.29 -9.39 -10.79
CA ASP A 229 -12.99 -10.12 -11.87
C ASP A 229 -12.11 -10.25 -13.13
N LYS A 230 -11.40 -9.17 -13.49
CA LYS A 230 -10.45 -9.19 -14.60
C LYS A 230 -9.28 -10.11 -14.28
N MET A 231 -8.74 -10.03 -13.08
CA MET A 231 -7.62 -10.86 -12.67
C MET A 231 -7.99 -12.35 -12.65
N GLU A 232 -9.15 -12.70 -12.12
CA GLU A 232 -9.64 -14.08 -12.11
C GLU A 232 -9.81 -14.62 -13.53
N LYS A 233 -10.33 -13.81 -14.45
CA LYS A 233 -10.53 -14.18 -15.85
C LYS A 233 -9.22 -14.34 -16.64
N GLU A 234 -8.29 -13.39 -16.49
CA GLU A 234 -7.08 -13.33 -17.31
C GLU A 234 -5.90 -14.10 -16.67
N HIS A 235 -5.87 -14.21 -15.33
CA HIS A 235 -4.79 -14.82 -14.55
C HIS A 235 -5.32 -15.69 -13.40
N PRO A 236 -6.12 -16.74 -13.67
CA PRO A 236 -6.86 -17.51 -12.64
C PRO A 236 -5.96 -18.15 -11.58
N GLU A 237 -4.77 -18.64 -11.97
CA GLU A 237 -3.82 -19.23 -11.02
C GLU A 237 -3.25 -18.19 -10.06
N LEU A 238 -2.93 -17.01 -10.58
CA LEU A 238 -2.41 -15.90 -9.78
C LEU A 238 -3.51 -15.32 -8.86
N PHE A 239 -4.74 -15.21 -9.36
CA PHE A 239 -5.88 -14.81 -8.53
C PHE A 239 -6.09 -15.77 -7.37
N LYS A 240 -6.09 -17.08 -7.61
CA LYS A 240 -6.24 -18.11 -6.57
C LYS A 240 -5.12 -18.03 -5.53
N ALA A 241 -3.88 -17.83 -5.95
CA ALA A 241 -2.75 -17.70 -5.04
C ALA A 241 -2.88 -16.45 -4.14
N LEU A 242 -3.25 -15.30 -4.73
CA LEU A 242 -3.46 -14.06 -3.97
C LEU A 242 -4.71 -14.12 -3.07
N ASP A 243 -5.79 -14.79 -3.49
CA ASP A 243 -6.97 -14.99 -2.64
C ASP A 243 -6.63 -15.83 -1.41
N ALA A 244 -5.81 -16.88 -1.56
CA ALA A 244 -5.31 -17.66 -0.43
C ALA A 244 -4.40 -16.85 0.50
N ILE A 245 -3.59 -15.94 -0.03
CA ILE A 245 -2.72 -15.06 0.75
C ILE A 245 -3.55 -14.01 1.50
N PHE A 246 -4.40 -13.24 0.79
CA PHE A 246 -5.08 -12.07 1.35
C PHE A 246 -6.44 -12.36 2.00
N ASN A 247 -7.02 -13.53 1.81
CA ASN A 247 -8.29 -13.96 2.40
C ASN A 247 -8.19 -15.32 3.12
N PRO A 248 -7.25 -15.52 4.07
CA PRO A 248 -6.99 -16.83 4.68
C PRO A 248 -8.18 -17.44 5.44
N SER A 249 -9.18 -16.64 5.79
CA SER A 249 -10.37 -17.10 6.52
C SER A 249 -11.42 -17.80 5.65
N LYS A 250 -11.20 -17.93 4.35
CA LYS A 250 -12.09 -18.71 3.44
C LYS A 250 -11.77 -20.23 3.43
N GLU A 251 -10.67 -20.64 4.05
CA GLU A 251 -10.21 -22.06 4.05
C GLU A 251 -10.62 -22.85 5.33
N VAL A 252 -11.74 -22.50 5.99
CA VAL A 252 -12.29 -23.28 7.13
C VAL A 252 -13.72 -23.69 6.85
#